data_d5aaf7dc951c586b7400cd4f61939c58
#
_entry.id   d5aaf7dc951c586b7400cd4f61939c58
#
_cell.length_a   1.000
_cell.length_b   1.000
_cell.length_c   1.000
_cell.angle_alpha   90.00
_cell.angle_beta   90.00
_cell.angle_gamma   90.00
#
_symmetry.space_group_name_H-M   'P 1'
#
loop_
_entity.id
_entity.type
_entity.pdbx_description
1 polymer ?
#
loop_
_entity_poly.entity_id
_entity_poly.type
_entity_poly.pdbx_seq_one_letter_code
_entity_poly.pdbx_strand_id
1 'polypeptide(L)'
;IRIIIILVVLLLMMSLLNYINLNVALAGKRAKEAATKNLLGFRRSAIYFQFIREAFMVTLVCTVMGTCIAISALPGINTLLQGYDGLGSKFCISFEPLTIATILVILLMTSALAGIIPAHYVSQFSALDITKGSFRLKRKTILNKAFICGQTLWATAFITFSIIIQI
;
A
#
# COMPACT_ATOMS: atom_id res chain seq x y z
N ILE A 1 22.32 3.50 -8.21
CA ILE A 1 21.67 3.62 -6.90
C ILE A 1 20.48 4.59 -6.96
N ARG A 2 20.61 5.85 -7.45
CA ARG A 2 19.51 6.83 -7.48
C ARG A 2 18.30 6.35 -8.30
N ILE A 3 18.53 5.74 -9.45
CA ILE A 3 17.45 5.20 -10.31
C ILE A 3 16.69 4.08 -9.59
N ILE A 4 17.39 3.16 -8.92
CA ILE A 4 16.78 2.08 -8.15
C ILE A 4 15.91 2.63 -7.02
N ILE A 5 16.39 3.63 -6.28
CA ILE A 5 15.61 4.27 -5.21
C ILE A 5 14.32 4.90 -5.78
N ILE A 6 14.40 5.61 -6.90
CA ILE A 6 13.23 6.21 -7.56
C ILE A 6 12.23 5.12 -7.95
N LEU A 7 12.69 4.02 -8.54
CA LEU A 7 11.83 2.89 -8.93
C LEU A 7 11.15 2.26 -7.72
N VAL A 8 11.88 2.03 -6.63
CA VAL A 8 11.34 1.48 -5.38
C VAL A 8 10.28 2.40 -4.78
N VAL A 9 10.53 3.71 -4.73
CA VAL A 9 9.57 4.70 -4.23
C VAL A 9 8.32 4.72 -5.11
N LEU A 10 8.46 4.67 -6.43
CA LEU A 10 7.32 4.62 -7.35
C LEU A 10 6.48 3.35 -7.14
N LEU A 11 7.11 2.18 -7.00
CA LEU A 11 6.41 0.92 -6.73
C LEU A 11 5.67 0.96 -5.39
N LEU A 12 6.30 1.52 -4.35
CA LEU A 12 5.69 1.68 -3.04
C LEU A 12 4.47 2.62 -3.09
N MET A 13 4.60 3.75 -3.80
CA MET A 13 3.48 4.69 -4.00
C MET A 13 2.33 4.04 -4.78
N MET A 14 2.63 3.26 -5.83
CA MET A 14 1.63 2.52 -6.59
C MET A 14 0.88 1.49 -5.73
N SER A 15 1.60 0.73 -4.91
CA SER A 15 1.03 -0.24 -3.98
C SER A 15 0.13 0.44 -2.95
N LEU A 16 0.58 1.55 -2.37
CA LEU A 16 -0.18 2.33 -1.40
C LEU A 16 -1.48 2.89 -2.02
N LEU A 17 -1.38 3.47 -3.20
CA LEU A 17 -2.55 4.00 -3.93
C LEU A 17 -3.54 2.88 -4.27
N ASN A 18 -3.06 1.69 -4.67
CA ASN A 18 -3.92 0.54 -4.91
C ASN A 18 -4.68 0.13 -3.65
N TYR A 19 -3.99 0.03 -2.51
CA TYR A 19 -4.61 -0.27 -1.22
C TYR A 19 -5.66 0.78 -0.82
N ILE A 20 -5.34 2.06 -0.95
CA ILE A 20 -6.27 3.17 -0.67
C ILE A 20 -7.50 3.07 -1.59
N ASN A 21 -7.31 2.85 -2.89
CA ASN A 21 -8.39 2.73 -3.85
C ASN A 21 -9.34 1.59 -3.52
N LEU A 22 -8.81 0.42 -3.14
CA LEU A 22 -9.59 -0.73 -2.71
C LEU A 22 -10.43 -0.39 -1.46
N ASN A 23 -9.82 0.22 -0.45
CA ASN A 23 -10.51 0.62 0.78
C ASN A 23 -11.60 1.67 0.51
N VAL A 24 -11.32 2.63 -0.38
CA VAL A 24 -12.32 3.63 -0.79
C VAL A 24 -13.46 2.99 -1.61
N ALA A 25 -13.18 2.00 -2.45
CA ALA A 25 -14.22 1.25 -3.15
C ALA A 25 -15.14 0.50 -2.18
N LEU A 26 -14.57 -0.04 -1.10
CA LEU A 26 -15.31 -0.72 -0.03
C LEU A 26 -15.91 0.25 1.01
N ALA A 27 -15.66 1.55 0.89
CA ALA A 27 -16.05 2.54 1.89
C ALA A 27 -17.57 2.57 2.16
N GLY A 28 -18.40 2.26 1.15
CA GLY A 28 -19.84 2.17 1.33
C GLY A 28 -20.27 1.08 2.32
N LYS A 29 -19.67 -0.11 2.22
CA LYS A 29 -19.91 -1.21 3.16
C LYS A 29 -19.36 -0.86 4.55
N ARG A 30 -18.14 -0.36 4.61
CA ARG A 30 -17.47 0.03 5.86
C ARG A 30 -18.17 1.21 6.55
N ALA A 31 -18.75 2.15 5.78
CA ALA A 31 -19.54 3.25 6.34
C ALA A 31 -20.83 2.75 7.01
N LYS A 32 -21.50 1.73 6.44
CA LYS A 32 -22.66 1.10 7.09
C LYS A 32 -22.29 0.46 8.42
N GLU A 33 -21.19 -0.31 8.46
CA GLU A 33 -20.69 -0.91 9.71
C GLU A 33 -20.32 0.17 10.75
N ALA A 34 -19.65 1.25 10.33
CA ALA A 34 -19.29 2.37 11.19
C ALA A 34 -20.54 3.11 11.73
N ALA A 35 -21.56 3.31 10.88
CA ALA A 35 -22.81 3.92 11.29
C ALA A 35 -23.56 3.06 12.33
N THR A 36 -23.65 1.74 12.11
CA THR A 36 -24.26 0.82 13.09
C THR A 36 -23.53 0.88 14.43
N LYS A 37 -22.19 0.87 14.43
CA LYS A 37 -21.41 1.03 15.66
C LYS A 37 -21.65 2.38 16.34
N ASN A 38 -21.75 3.45 15.56
CA ASN A 38 -22.03 4.78 16.11
C ASN A 38 -23.41 4.86 16.74
N LEU A 39 -24.44 4.21 16.16
CA LEU A 39 -25.78 4.10 16.73
C LEU A 39 -25.78 3.28 18.04
N LEU A 40 -24.89 2.29 18.18
CA LEU A 40 -24.67 1.52 19.39
C LEU A 40 -23.82 2.26 20.45
N GLY A 41 -23.51 3.55 20.23
CA GLY A 41 -22.80 4.40 21.20
C GLY A 41 -21.27 4.38 21.09
N PHE A 42 -20.70 3.74 20.07
CA PHE A 42 -19.24 3.81 19.86
C PHE A 42 -18.81 5.22 19.46
N ARG A 43 -17.76 5.74 20.08
CA ARG A 43 -17.17 7.03 19.74
C ARG A 43 -16.56 6.98 18.32
N ARG A 44 -16.69 8.05 17.56
CA ARG A 44 -16.08 8.18 16.22
C ARG A 44 -14.57 7.94 16.23
N SER A 45 -13.88 8.36 17.29
CA SER A 45 -12.44 8.10 17.47
C SER A 45 -12.12 6.60 17.55
N ALA A 46 -12.94 5.80 18.21
CA ALA A 46 -12.75 4.36 18.30
C ALA A 46 -12.83 3.69 16.92
N ILE A 47 -13.77 4.13 16.10
CA ILE A 47 -13.93 3.67 14.71
C ILE A 47 -12.71 4.09 13.88
N TYR A 48 -12.24 5.33 14.04
CA TYR A 48 -11.06 5.85 13.36
C TYR A 48 -9.80 5.02 13.68
N PHE A 49 -9.54 4.78 14.96
CA PHE A 49 -8.41 3.96 15.40
C PHE A 49 -8.52 2.49 14.96
N GLN A 50 -9.73 1.97 14.80
CA GLN A 50 -9.93 0.63 14.25
C GLN A 50 -9.37 0.52 12.83
N PHE A 51 -9.62 1.51 11.96
CA PHE A 51 -9.09 1.53 10.58
C PHE A 51 -7.56 1.63 10.56
N ILE A 52 -6.99 2.47 11.43
CA ILE A 52 -5.52 2.61 11.52
C ILE A 52 -4.90 1.29 11.97
N ARG A 53 -5.46 0.66 13.00
CA ARG A 53 -4.97 -0.64 13.49
C ARG A 53 -5.06 -1.73 12.44
N GLU A 54 -6.15 -1.79 11.68
CA GLU A 54 -6.32 -2.74 10.58
C GLU A 54 -5.24 -2.52 9.50
N ALA A 55 -5.03 -1.27 9.08
CA ALA A 55 -3.99 -0.93 8.12
C ALA A 55 -2.59 -1.28 8.63
N PHE A 56 -2.31 -1.02 9.91
CA PHE A 56 -1.03 -1.36 10.53
C PHE A 56 -0.79 -2.88 10.52
N MET A 57 -1.78 -3.68 10.89
CA MET A 57 -1.65 -5.15 10.89
C MET A 57 -1.38 -5.70 9.49
N VAL A 58 -2.12 -5.22 8.48
CA VAL A 58 -1.90 -5.63 7.09
C VAL A 58 -0.50 -5.23 6.62
N THR A 59 -0.09 -3.99 6.87
CA THR A 59 1.23 -3.50 6.47
C THR A 59 2.36 -4.26 7.18
N LEU A 60 2.17 -4.59 8.46
CA LEU A 60 3.12 -5.40 9.24
C LEU A 60 3.33 -6.78 8.61
N VAL A 61 2.23 -7.49 8.32
CA VAL A 61 2.29 -8.80 7.67
C VAL A 61 2.99 -8.70 6.31
N CYS A 62 2.62 -7.71 5.48
CA CYS A 62 3.26 -7.48 4.19
C CYS A 62 4.77 -7.18 4.33
N THR A 63 5.17 -6.40 5.34
CA THR A 63 6.58 -6.07 5.58
C THR A 63 7.36 -7.32 5.98
N VAL A 64 6.83 -8.15 6.87
CA VAL A 64 7.46 -9.41 7.28
C VAL A 64 7.60 -10.35 6.09
N MET A 65 6.52 -10.58 5.35
CA MET A 65 6.55 -11.45 4.16
C MET A 65 7.51 -10.91 3.09
N GLY A 66 7.48 -9.61 2.83
CA GLY A 66 8.38 -8.97 1.87
C GLY A 66 9.86 -9.13 2.27
N THR A 67 10.17 -8.98 3.56
CA THR A 67 11.54 -9.19 4.07
C THR A 67 11.96 -10.65 3.93
N CYS A 68 11.09 -11.62 4.24
CA CYS A 68 11.38 -13.04 4.04
C CYS A 68 11.65 -13.38 2.57
N ILE A 69 10.83 -12.86 1.65
CA ILE A 69 11.00 -13.05 0.21
C ILE A 69 12.33 -12.42 -0.25
N ALA A 70 12.65 -11.21 0.21
CA ALA A 70 13.90 -10.54 -0.13
C ALA A 70 15.12 -11.35 0.30
N ILE A 71 15.14 -11.88 1.53
CA ILE A 71 16.20 -12.74 2.04
C ILE A 71 16.34 -14.01 1.20
N SER A 72 15.22 -14.66 0.86
CA SER A 72 15.23 -15.90 0.07
C SER A 72 15.68 -15.69 -1.37
N ALA A 73 15.39 -14.52 -1.97
CA ALA A 73 15.78 -14.18 -3.33
C ALA A 73 17.25 -13.75 -3.47
N LEU A 74 17.89 -13.32 -2.37
CA LEU A 74 19.22 -12.73 -2.37
C LEU A 74 20.31 -13.63 -3.00
N PRO A 75 20.40 -14.94 -2.68
CA PRO A 75 21.40 -15.81 -3.28
C PRO A 75 21.23 -15.91 -4.80
N GLY A 76 20.00 -16.01 -5.30
CA GLY A 76 19.71 -16.04 -6.73
C GLY A 76 20.11 -14.75 -7.44
N ILE A 77 19.84 -13.60 -6.83
CA ILE A 77 20.24 -12.28 -7.35
C ILE A 77 21.77 -12.18 -7.39
N ASN A 78 22.46 -12.61 -6.36
CA ASN A 78 23.92 -12.58 -6.32
C ASN A 78 24.57 -13.48 -7.37
N THR A 79 23.99 -14.65 -7.67
CA THR A 79 24.50 -15.52 -8.72
C THR A 79 24.31 -14.93 -10.13
N LEU A 80 23.17 -14.29 -10.38
CA LEU A 80 22.91 -13.60 -11.64
C LEU A 80 23.86 -12.41 -11.85
N LEU A 81 24.14 -11.64 -10.80
CA LEU A 81 25.02 -10.47 -10.88
C LEU A 81 26.51 -10.82 -10.99
N GLN A 82 26.95 -11.98 -10.51
CA GLN A 82 28.32 -12.46 -10.68
C GLN A 82 28.67 -12.78 -12.15
N GLY A 83 27.65 -13.01 -13.00
CA GLY A 83 27.85 -13.22 -14.43
C GLY A 83 28.09 -11.93 -15.22
N TYR A 84 27.91 -10.77 -14.63
CA TYR A 84 28.16 -9.47 -15.25
C TYR A 84 29.48 -8.90 -14.73
N ASP A 85 30.54 -8.97 -15.54
CA ASP A 85 31.86 -8.40 -15.28
C ASP A 85 31.73 -6.92 -14.93
N GLY A 86 31.96 -6.57 -13.65
CA GLY A 86 31.97 -5.18 -13.17
C GLY A 86 31.23 -4.90 -11.88
N LEU A 87 30.34 -5.76 -11.41
CA LEU A 87 29.62 -5.62 -10.14
C LEU A 87 30.12 -6.64 -9.10
N GLY A 88 31.42 -6.56 -8.75
CA GLY A 88 32.08 -7.47 -7.81
C GLY A 88 31.59 -7.38 -6.35
N SER A 89 30.55 -6.62 -6.07
CA SER A 89 29.98 -6.48 -4.71
C SER A 89 28.79 -7.41 -4.52
N LYS A 90 28.92 -8.33 -3.58
CA LYS A 90 27.80 -9.15 -3.14
C LYS A 90 26.79 -8.28 -2.39
N PHE A 91 25.52 -8.37 -2.80
CA PHE A 91 24.45 -7.77 -2.03
C PHE A 91 24.21 -8.59 -0.77
N CYS A 92 24.22 -7.93 0.37
CA CYS A 92 23.92 -8.52 1.67
C CYS A 92 22.84 -7.68 2.35
N ILE A 93 21.84 -8.30 2.95
CA ILE A 93 20.92 -7.62 3.86
C ILE A 93 21.58 -7.71 5.25
N SER A 94 22.11 -6.58 5.73
CA SER A 94 22.59 -6.47 7.10
C SER A 94 21.45 -5.92 7.98
N PHE A 95 21.19 -6.59 9.10
CA PHE A 95 20.22 -6.11 10.09
C PHE A 95 20.89 -5.12 11.06
N GLU A 96 21.55 -4.12 10.50
CA GLU A 96 22.09 -3.02 11.29
C GLU A 96 20.98 -2.15 11.86
N PRO A 97 21.21 -1.44 12.98
CA PRO A 97 20.22 -0.56 13.60
C PRO A 97 19.59 0.45 12.63
N LEU A 98 20.38 0.95 11.69
CA LEU A 98 19.92 1.88 10.66
C LEU A 98 18.92 1.22 9.69
N THR A 99 19.20 -0.01 9.25
CA THR A 99 18.31 -0.79 8.37
C THR A 99 16.98 -1.09 9.06
N ILE A 100 17.04 -1.53 10.33
CA ILE A 100 15.84 -1.78 11.14
C ILE A 100 15.05 -0.50 11.33
N ALA A 101 15.68 0.61 11.67
CA ALA A 101 15.03 1.90 11.81
C ALA A 101 14.35 2.35 10.51
N THR A 102 15.01 2.17 9.36
CA THR A 102 14.44 2.50 8.04
C THR A 102 13.19 1.66 7.74
N ILE A 103 13.23 0.35 7.99
CA ILE A 103 12.07 -0.54 7.82
C ILE A 103 10.92 -0.11 8.73
N LEU A 104 11.19 0.22 9.99
CA LEU A 104 10.18 0.71 10.93
C LEU A 104 9.57 2.04 10.50
N VAL A 105 10.38 2.99 10.04
CA VAL A 105 9.88 4.27 9.53
C VAL A 105 8.98 4.05 8.31
N ILE A 106 9.38 3.23 7.35
CA ILE A 106 8.57 2.91 6.17
C ILE A 106 7.26 2.23 6.60
N LEU A 107 7.31 1.26 7.52
CA LEU A 107 6.14 0.58 8.06
C LEU A 107 5.16 1.59 8.70
N LEU A 108 5.64 2.48 9.56
CA LEU A 108 4.80 3.47 10.24
C LEU A 108 4.21 4.48 9.25
N MET A 109 5.01 5.01 8.33
CA MET A 109 4.55 5.96 7.32
C MET A 109 3.50 5.35 6.38
N THR A 110 3.76 4.15 5.88
CA THR A 110 2.82 3.47 4.97
C THR A 110 1.53 3.07 5.67
N SER A 111 1.61 2.56 6.91
CA SER A 111 0.42 2.21 7.70
C SER A 111 -0.42 3.43 8.08
N ALA A 112 0.23 4.55 8.42
CA ALA A 112 -0.45 5.81 8.70
C ALA A 112 -1.21 6.33 7.48
N LEU A 113 -0.56 6.42 6.33
CA LEU A 113 -1.19 6.86 5.07
C LEU A 113 -2.31 5.91 4.64
N ALA A 114 -2.07 4.61 4.72
CA ALA A 114 -3.04 3.58 4.37
C ALA A 114 -4.27 3.56 5.29
N GLY A 115 -4.12 3.91 6.57
CA GLY A 115 -5.19 3.92 7.56
C GLY A 115 -5.93 5.26 7.65
N ILE A 116 -5.22 6.39 7.69
CA ILE A 116 -5.79 7.72 7.90
C ILE A 116 -6.70 8.13 6.75
N ILE A 117 -6.28 7.90 5.50
CA ILE A 117 -7.04 8.34 4.33
C ILE A 117 -8.42 7.67 4.27
N PRO A 118 -8.56 6.33 4.32
CA PRO A 118 -9.88 5.70 4.33
C PRO A 118 -10.67 5.99 5.61
N ALA A 119 -10.01 6.09 6.78
CA ALA A 119 -10.66 6.43 8.04
C ALA A 119 -11.31 7.83 7.98
N HIS A 120 -10.58 8.82 7.46
CA HIS A 120 -11.11 10.16 7.27
C HIS A 120 -12.29 10.17 6.29
N TYR A 121 -12.17 9.39 5.21
CA TYR A 121 -13.24 9.29 4.22
C TYR A 121 -14.52 8.67 4.79
N VAL A 122 -14.41 7.59 5.56
CA VAL A 122 -15.55 6.91 6.20
C VAL A 122 -16.17 7.75 7.31
N SER A 123 -15.36 8.50 8.06
CA SER A 123 -15.85 9.34 9.18
C SER A 123 -16.69 10.54 8.76
N GLN A 124 -16.64 10.95 7.50
CA GLN A 124 -17.45 12.05 6.96
C GLN A 124 -18.93 11.68 6.77
N PHE A 125 -19.26 10.39 6.77
CA PHE A 125 -20.63 9.95 6.56
C PHE A 125 -21.45 10.01 7.86
N SER A 126 -22.64 10.63 7.76
CA SER A 126 -23.61 10.65 8.84
C SER A 126 -24.36 9.31 8.89
N ALA A 127 -24.61 8.82 10.11
CA ALA A 127 -25.41 7.61 10.31
C ALA A 127 -26.84 7.75 9.70
N LEU A 128 -27.39 8.96 9.72
CA LEU A 128 -28.71 9.29 9.15
C LEU A 128 -28.74 9.19 7.62
N ASP A 129 -27.67 9.59 6.93
CA ASP A 129 -27.58 9.53 5.47
C ASP A 129 -27.51 8.09 4.96
N ILE A 130 -26.93 7.21 5.77
CA ILE A 130 -26.75 5.80 5.45
C ILE A 130 -28.04 5.02 5.66
N THR A 131 -28.80 5.32 6.72
CA THR A 131 -30.10 4.66 7.01
C THR A 131 -31.20 5.07 6.03
N LYS A 132 -31.17 6.29 5.50
CA LYS A 132 -32.12 6.78 4.50
C LYS A 132 -31.90 6.23 3.07
N GLY A 133 -30.90 5.36 2.86
CA GLY A 133 -30.63 4.77 1.54
C GLY A 133 -30.14 5.76 0.47
N SER A 134 -29.96 7.04 0.82
CA SER A 134 -29.51 8.10 -0.09
C SER A 134 -27.98 8.06 -0.34
N PHE A 135 -27.34 6.96 0.04
CA PHE A 135 -25.90 6.76 -0.10
C PHE A 135 -25.52 6.59 -1.57
N ARG A 136 -25.37 7.70 -2.27
CA ARG A 136 -24.84 7.75 -3.64
C ARG A 136 -23.37 8.17 -3.59
N LEU A 137 -22.47 7.20 -3.75
CA LEU A 137 -21.02 7.43 -4.04
C LEU A 137 -20.86 8.14 -5.40
N LYS A 138 -21.34 9.39 -5.50
CA LYS A 138 -21.58 10.06 -6.78
C LYS A 138 -20.35 10.60 -7.49
N ARG A 139 -19.12 10.55 -6.91
CA ARG A 139 -18.01 11.32 -7.54
C ARG A 139 -16.66 10.62 -7.71
N LYS A 140 -16.46 9.39 -7.26
CA LYS A 140 -15.11 8.79 -7.26
C LYS A 140 -14.82 7.73 -8.34
N THR A 141 -15.79 7.38 -9.16
CA THR A 141 -15.62 6.36 -10.21
C THR A 141 -14.58 6.77 -11.27
N ILE A 142 -14.46 8.06 -11.57
CA ILE A 142 -13.53 8.58 -12.59
C ILE A 142 -12.09 8.54 -12.07
N LEU A 143 -11.85 8.99 -10.84
CA LEU A 143 -10.51 8.95 -10.22
C LEU A 143 -10.01 7.52 -10.07
N ASN A 144 -10.86 6.61 -9.57
CA ASN A 144 -10.50 5.20 -9.44
C ASN A 144 -10.18 4.57 -10.80
N LYS A 145 -10.96 4.88 -11.85
CA LYS A 145 -10.68 4.40 -13.21
C LYS A 145 -9.36 4.95 -13.74
N ALA A 146 -9.09 6.25 -13.55
CA ALA A 146 -7.84 6.87 -13.95
C ALA A 146 -6.62 6.25 -13.24
N PHE A 147 -6.75 5.95 -11.92
CA PHE A 147 -5.68 5.27 -11.18
C PHE A 147 -5.44 3.84 -11.66
N ILE A 148 -6.50 3.07 -11.91
CA ILE A 148 -6.36 1.70 -12.46
C ILE A 148 -5.72 1.75 -13.85
N CYS A 149 -6.14 2.67 -14.72
CA CYS A 149 -5.51 2.87 -16.02
C CYS A 149 -4.03 3.26 -15.89
N GLY A 150 -3.67 4.15 -14.97
CA GLY A 150 -2.29 4.53 -14.71
C GLY A 150 -1.44 3.34 -14.24
N GLN A 151 -1.95 2.52 -13.32
CA GLN A 151 -1.25 1.34 -12.82
C GLN A 151 -1.04 0.28 -13.91
N THR A 152 -2.07 0.00 -14.73
CA THR A 152 -1.95 -0.93 -15.84
C THR A 152 -0.98 -0.43 -16.90
N LEU A 153 -0.96 0.85 -17.20
CA LEU A 153 -0.04 1.46 -18.14
C LEU A 153 1.42 1.32 -17.66
N TRP A 154 1.67 1.59 -16.38
CA TRP A 154 2.99 1.38 -15.78
C TRP A 154 3.41 -0.10 -15.79
N ALA A 155 2.52 -1.01 -15.40
CA ALA A 155 2.82 -2.43 -15.38
C ALA A 155 3.17 -2.96 -16.78
N THR A 156 2.39 -2.58 -17.81
CA THR A 156 2.69 -2.95 -19.19
C THR A 156 3.99 -2.34 -19.69
N ALA A 157 4.27 -1.07 -19.36
CA ALA A 157 5.54 -0.44 -19.72
C ALA A 157 6.74 -1.16 -19.09
N PHE A 158 6.66 -1.55 -17.81
CA PHE A 158 7.71 -2.32 -17.14
C PHE A 158 7.94 -3.68 -17.76
N ILE A 159 6.87 -4.42 -18.07
CA ILE A 159 6.96 -5.74 -18.71
C ILE A 159 7.59 -5.61 -20.10
N THR A 160 7.13 -4.65 -20.90
CA THR A 160 7.67 -4.41 -22.25
C THR A 160 9.15 -4.04 -22.19
N PHE A 161 9.53 -3.13 -21.28
CA PHE A 161 10.91 -2.73 -21.09
C PHE A 161 11.80 -3.89 -20.64
N SER A 162 11.30 -4.75 -19.74
CA SER A 162 12.01 -5.95 -19.27
C SER A 162 12.26 -6.94 -20.42
N ILE A 163 11.29 -7.13 -21.30
CA ILE A 163 11.43 -8.02 -22.47
C ILE A 163 12.45 -7.45 -23.47
N ILE A 164 12.43 -6.14 -23.72
CA ILE A 164 13.37 -5.49 -24.65
C ILE A 164 14.82 -5.61 -24.18
N ILE A 165 15.07 -5.53 -22.86
CA ILE A 165 16.42 -5.67 -22.31
C ILE A 165 16.96 -7.11 -22.40
N GLN A 166 16.07 -8.12 -22.48
CA GLN A 166 16.49 -9.52 -22.59
C GLN A 166 16.81 -9.97 -24.03
N ILE A 167 16.49 -9.15 -25.02
CA ILE A 167 16.82 -9.38 -26.45
C ILE A 167 18.14 -8.69 -26.77
#